data_e589c3b21a62a6ec1f6fe6da8521d1ac
#
_entry.id   e589c3b21a62a6ec1f6fe6da8521d1ac
#
_cell.length_a   1.000
_cell.length_b   1.000
_cell.length_c   1.000
_cell.angle_alpha   90.00
_cell.angle_beta   90.00
_cell.angle_gamma   90.00
#
_symmetry.space_group_name_H-M   'P 1'
#
loop_
_entity.id
_entity.type
_entity.pdbx_description
1 polymer ?
#
loop_
_entity_poly.entity_id
_entity_poly.type
_entity_poly.pdbx_seq_one_letter_code
_entity_poly.pdbx_strand_id
1 'polypeptide(L)'
;QLTTKLGRTLIEQFLAAYMKAEFRGAPRIVFAPGHSFSDVAAKCLHIVNLASLRELERAAGRPIDPLRFRPNVIVDGVPPWAEFDWVGKDFTLGRARLRGLDRTQRCAATNVDPGTGQRDMAIPAILERTWGHADFGIYASVITEGTVAVGDALE
;
A
#
# COMPACT_ATOMS: atom_id res chain seq x y z
N GLN A 1 15.28 -11.05 20.75
CA GLN A 1 14.91 -11.82 19.55
C GLN A 1 13.45 -12.25 19.63
N LEU A 2 12.65 -11.99 18.59
CA LEU A 2 11.22 -12.35 18.54
C LEU A 2 10.97 -13.87 18.45
N THR A 3 11.99 -14.63 18.14
CA THR A 3 11.96 -16.10 18.13
C THR A 3 11.90 -16.71 19.53
N THR A 4 12.31 -15.96 20.57
CA THR A 4 12.29 -16.43 21.96
C THR A 4 11.04 -15.95 22.70
N LYS A 5 10.56 -16.74 23.68
CA LYS A 5 9.44 -16.37 24.55
C LYS A 5 9.74 -15.05 25.28
N LEU A 6 10.93 -14.92 25.86
CA LEU A 6 11.35 -13.71 26.58
C LEU A 6 11.34 -12.48 25.66
N GLY A 7 11.88 -12.60 24.44
CA GLY A 7 11.92 -11.50 23.49
C GLY A 7 10.52 -11.01 23.10
N ARG A 8 9.59 -11.93 22.87
CA ARG A 8 8.18 -11.56 22.61
C ARG A 8 7.56 -10.84 23.81
N THR A 9 7.71 -11.41 25.02
CA THR A 9 7.18 -10.80 26.24
C THR A 9 7.70 -9.39 26.46
N LEU A 10 9.01 -9.15 26.29
CA LEU A 10 9.60 -7.81 26.45
C LEU A 10 9.03 -6.80 25.45
N ILE A 11 8.86 -7.17 24.19
CA ILE A 11 8.27 -6.28 23.17
C ILE A 11 6.78 -6.03 23.46
N GLU A 12 6.02 -7.05 23.85
CA GLU A 12 4.62 -6.90 24.24
C GLU A 12 4.47 -5.93 25.41
N GLN A 13 5.32 -6.06 26.44
CA GLN A 13 5.33 -5.15 27.59
C GLN A 13 5.73 -3.71 27.19
N PHE A 14 6.75 -3.58 26.35
CA PHE A 14 7.17 -2.27 25.84
C PHE A 14 6.05 -1.58 25.08
N LEU A 15 5.41 -2.28 24.13
CA LEU A 15 4.29 -1.74 23.34
C LEU A 15 3.09 -1.41 24.24
N ALA A 16 2.77 -2.26 25.22
CA ALA A 16 1.69 -1.99 26.17
C ALA A 16 1.92 -0.71 26.98
N ALA A 17 3.16 -0.47 27.38
CA ALA A 17 3.54 0.74 28.12
C ALA A 17 3.56 1.99 27.22
N TYR A 18 4.16 1.87 26.03
CA TYR A 18 4.33 2.99 25.10
C TYR A 18 3.00 3.47 24.49
N MET A 19 2.12 2.54 24.13
CA MET A 19 0.85 2.84 23.45
C MET A 19 -0.37 2.66 24.36
N LYS A 20 -0.20 2.84 25.66
CA LYS A 20 -1.23 2.55 26.69
C LYS A 20 -2.61 3.13 26.37
N ALA A 21 -2.67 4.33 25.82
CA ALA A 21 -3.93 5.01 25.47
C ALA A 21 -4.55 4.53 24.14
N GLU A 22 -3.77 3.88 23.29
CA GLU A 22 -4.16 3.51 21.92
C GLU A 22 -4.64 2.05 21.81
N PHE A 23 -4.23 1.20 22.74
CA PHE A 23 -4.59 -0.23 22.69
C PHE A 23 -5.97 -0.52 23.26
N ARG A 24 -6.72 -1.36 22.53
CA ARG A 24 -8.01 -1.93 22.98
C ARG A 24 -7.84 -3.20 23.80
N GLY A 25 -6.61 -3.55 24.19
CA GLY A 25 -6.27 -4.76 24.96
C GLY A 25 -4.77 -5.00 24.99
N ALA A 26 -4.32 -6.05 25.68
CA ALA A 26 -2.91 -6.39 25.75
C ALA A 26 -2.38 -6.80 24.37
N PRO A 27 -1.28 -6.19 23.87
CA PRO A 27 -0.69 -6.57 22.60
C PRO A 27 -0.10 -7.98 22.68
N ARG A 28 -0.17 -8.73 21.57
CA ARG A 28 0.42 -10.07 21.45
C ARG A 28 1.16 -10.18 20.13
N ILE A 29 2.39 -10.72 20.19
CA ILE A 29 3.15 -11.07 18.99
C ILE A 29 2.67 -12.42 18.52
N VAL A 30 2.17 -12.47 17.30
CA VAL A 30 1.73 -13.70 16.64
C VAL A 30 2.66 -14.02 15.47
N PHE A 31 2.81 -15.31 15.21
CA PHE A 31 3.52 -15.82 14.04
C PHE A 31 2.54 -16.69 13.25
N ALA A 32 2.30 -16.34 12.00
CA ALA A 32 1.38 -17.05 11.12
C ALA A 32 2.09 -17.42 9.81
N PRO A 33 2.75 -18.58 9.75
CA PRO A 33 3.48 -19.03 8.56
C PRO A 33 2.55 -19.10 7.34
N GLY A 34 3.04 -18.60 6.20
CA GLY A 34 2.28 -18.61 4.96
C GLY A 34 1.08 -17.66 4.90
N HIS A 35 0.89 -16.83 5.92
CA HIS A 35 -0.16 -15.81 5.95
C HIS A 35 0.42 -14.40 5.76
N SER A 36 -0.30 -13.53 5.04
CA SER A 36 0.04 -12.11 4.93
C SER A 36 -0.88 -11.30 5.85
N PHE A 37 -0.29 -10.40 6.65
CA PHE A 37 -1.05 -9.45 7.46
C PHE A 37 -1.37 -8.23 6.60
N SER A 38 -2.50 -8.26 5.91
CA SER A 38 -3.00 -7.18 5.07
C SER A 38 -4.48 -6.92 5.36
N ASP A 39 -4.96 -5.75 4.94
CA ASP A 39 -6.36 -5.33 5.11
C ASP A 39 -7.33 -6.13 4.24
N VAL A 40 -6.79 -6.83 3.23
CA VAL A 40 -7.56 -7.68 2.31
C VAL A 40 -7.21 -9.15 2.51
N ALA A 41 -8.20 -10.03 2.32
CA ALA A 41 -8.02 -11.47 2.50
C ALA A 41 -7.10 -12.09 1.43
N ALA A 42 -7.03 -11.50 0.23
CA ALA A 42 -6.18 -11.97 -0.84
C ALA A 42 -4.69 -11.64 -0.57
N LYS A 43 -3.80 -12.58 -0.91
CA LYS A 43 -2.37 -12.28 -0.99
C LYS A 43 -2.13 -11.46 -2.26
N CYS A 44 -1.88 -10.17 -2.10
CA CYS A 44 -1.73 -9.25 -3.22
C CYS A 44 -0.58 -8.27 -3.01
N LEU A 45 -0.13 -7.71 -4.13
CA LEU A 45 0.74 -6.56 -4.22
C LEU A 45 -0.11 -5.32 -4.41
N HIS A 46 0.30 -4.20 -3.83
CA HIS A 46 -0.26 -2.89 -4.14
C HIS A 46 0.66 -2.18 -5.14
N ILE A 47 0.09 -1.78 -6.28
CA ILE A 47 0.80 -1.11 -7.37
C ILE A 47 0.29 0.32 -7.50
N VAL A 48 1.21 1.27 -7.58
CA VAL A 48 0.94 2.70 -7.77
C VAL A 48 1.63 3.19 -9.03
N ASN A 49 0.93 3.99 -9.83
CA ASN A 49 1.43 4.63 -11.03
C ASN A 49 1.87 6.08 -10.71
N LEU A 50 3.12 6.43 -11.02
CA LEU A 50 3.64 7.77 -10.81
C LEU A 50 2.95 8.82 -11.68
N ALA A 51 2.46 8.47 -12.86
CA ALA A 51 1.70 9.42 -13.67
C ALA A 51 0.37 9.78 -13.00
N SER A 52 -0.32 8.82 -12.38
CA SER A 52 -1.52 9.06 -11.56
C SER A 52 -1.19 9.89 -10.32
N LEU A 53 -0.02 9.65 -9.71
CA LEU A 53 0.44 10.45 -8.58
C LEU A 53 0.64 11.92 -8.96
N ARG A 54 1.26 12.20 -10.12
CA ARG A 54 1.44 13.56 -10.61
C ARG A 54 0.11 14.29 -10.87
N GLU A 55 -0.94 13.57 -11.31
CA GLU A 55 -2.29 14.13 -11.42
C GLU A 55 -2.86 14.50 -10.04
N LEU A 56 -2.70 13.59 -9.08
CA LEU A 56 -3.16 13.84 -7.72
C LEU A 56 -2.42 15.02 -7.07
N GLU A 57 -1.11 15.15 -7.30
CA GLU A 57 -0.30 16.29 -6.85
C GLU A 57 -0.81 17.61 -7.43
N ARG A 58 -1.16 17.63 -8.73
CA ARG A 58 -1.76 18.82 -9.38
C ARG A 58 -3.10 19.19 -8.72
N ALA A 59 -3.95 18.22 -8.44
CA ALA A 59 -5.23 18.45 -7.77
C ALA A 59 -5.07 18.89 -6.30
N ALA A 60 -4.02 18.42 -5.64
CA ALA A 60 -3.68 18.78 -4.27
C ALA A 60 -2.94 20.13 -4.16
N GLY A 61 -2.34 20.61 -5.27
CA GLY A 61 -1.52 21.83 -5.29
C GLY A 61 -0.15 21.71 -4.58
N ARG A 62 0.30 20.47 -4.29
CA ARG A 62 1.57 20.21 -3.60
C ARG A 62 2.09 18.80 -3.88
N PRO A 63 3.41 18.56 -3.70
CA PRO A 63 3.99 17.23 -3.80
C PRO A 63 3.39 16.24 -2.79
N ILE A 64 3.33 14.97 -3.20
CA ILE A 64 2.80 13.87 -2.40
C ILE A 64 3.80 12.72 -2.39
N ASP A 65 4.30 12.37 -1.20
CA ASP A 65 5.16 11.21 -1.05
C ASP A 65 4.38 9.92 -1.39
N PRO A 66 4.81 9.11 -2.38
CA PRO A 66 4.16 7.86 -2.73
C PRO A 66 4.08 6.86 -1.58
N LEU A 67 4.95 6.96 -0.57
CA LEU A 67 4.92 6.10 0.62
C LEU A 67 3.65 6.26 1.45
N ARG A 68 2.90 7.35 1.30
CA ARG A 68 1.55 7.51 1.91
C ARG A 68 0.59 6.40 1.49
N PHE A 69 0.78 5.85 0.31
CA PHE A 69 -0.04 4.76 -0.25
C PHE A 69 0.50 3.37 0.10
N ARG A 70 1.71 3.28 0.67
CA ARG A 70 2.39 2.02 1.03
C ARG A 70 2.44 1.02 -0.14
N PRO A 71 2.91 1.42 -1.33
CA PRO A 71 3.00 0.51 -2.46
C PRO A 71 4.07 -0.56 -2.26
N ASN A 72 3.83 -1.74 -2.82
CA ASN A 72 4.87 -2.75 -3.00
C ASN A 72 5.65 -2.50 -4.29
N VAL A 73 4.96 -1.95 -5.30
CA VAL A 73 5.53 -1.65 -6.62
C VAL A 73 5.09 -0.25 -7.03
N ILE A 74 6.03 0.49 -7.57
CA ILE A 74 5.78 1.79 -8.20
C ILE A 74 6.15 1.65 -9.68
N VAL A 75 5.21 2.00 -10.57
CA VAL A 75 5.40 1.98 -12.02
C VAL A 75 5.41 3.40 -12.57
N ASP A 76 6.14 3.61 -13.66
CA ASP A 76 6.16 4.86 -14.42
C ASP A 76 6.15 4.55 -15.92
N GLY A 77 5.99 5.58 -16.76
CA GLY A 77 6.01 5.43 -18.21
C GLY A 77 4.69 4.99 -18.83
N VAL A 78 3.62 4.84 -18.04
CA VAL A 78 2.25 4.61 -18.54
C VAL A 78 1.36 5.82 -18.27
N PRO A 79 0.27 6.02 -19.06
CA PRO A 79 -0.64 7.15 -18.85
C PRO A 79 -1.24 7.18 -17.43
N PRO A 80 -1.65 8.35 -16.93
CA PRO A 80 -2.37 8.44 -15.67
C PRO A 80 -3.61 7.55 -15.67
N TRP A 81 -3.85 6.86 -14.57
CA TRP A 81 -5.00 5.97 -14.33
C TRP A 81 -5.06 4.72 -15.22
N ALA A 82 -4.05 4.49 -16.09
CA ALA A 82 -3.97 3.29 -16.91
C ALA A 82 -3.94 1.99 -16.08
N GLU A 83 -3.42 2.05 -14.85
CA GLU A 83 -3.43 0.91 -13.94
C GLU A 83 -4.84 0.40 -13.63
N PHE A 84 -5.88 1.23 -13.72
CA PHE A 84 -7.26 0.82 -13.50
C PHE A 84 -7.77 -0.12 -14.59
N ASP A 85 -7.24 -0.01 -15.80
CA ASP A 85 -7.59 -0.88 -16.93
C ASP A 85 -6.97 -2.28 -16.82
N TRP A 86 -6.05 -2.49 -15.87
CA TRP A 86 -5.44 -3.81 -15.62
C TRP A 86 -6.28 -4.66 -14.68
N VAL A 87 -7.30 -4.10 -14.04
CA VAL A 87 -8.22 -4.85 -13.18
C VAL A 87 -8.95 -5.90 -14.02
N GLY A 88 -8.90 -7.17 -13.57
CA GLY A 88 -9.44 -8.32 -14.26
C GLY A 88 -8.56 -8.87 -15.39
N LYS A 89 -7.41 -8.23 -15.69
CA LYS A 89 -6.50 -8.65 -16.77
C LYS A 89 -5.19 -9.19 -16.18
N ASP A 90 -4.54 -10.03 -16.98
CA ASP A 90 -3.17 -10.47 -16.74
C ASP A 90 -2.20 -9.50 -17.41
N PHE A 91 -1.08 -9.25 -16.77
CA PHE A 91 0.02 -8.45 -17.29
C PHE A 91 1.35 -8.99 -16.75
N THR A 92 2.46 -8.59 -17.37
CA THR A 92 3.80 -8.97 -16.91
C THR A 92 4.51 -7.77 -16.29
N LEU A 93 5.30 -8.04 -15.27
CA LEU A 93 6.22 -7.09 -14.66
C LEU A 93 7.56 -7.79 -14.46
N GLY A 94 8.55 -7.39 -15.26
CA GLY A 94 9.79 -8.14 -15.35
C GLY A 94 9.54 -9.60 -15.76
N ARG A 95 9.90 -10.56 -14.90
CA ARG A 95 9.65 -11.99 -15.15
C ARG A 95 8.43 -12.54 -14.43
N ALA A 96 7.74 -11.74 -13.62
CA ALA A 96 6.53 -12.14 -12.92
C ALA A 96 5.29 -11.90 -13.78
N ARG A 97 4.32 -12.83 -13.73
CA ARG A 97 2.99 -12.64 -14.30
C ARG A 97 2.01 -12.34 -13.19
N LEU A 98 1.28 -11.27 -13.35
CA LEU A 98 0.36 -10.73 -12.37
C LEU A 98 -1.07 -10.68 -12.94
N ARG A 99 -2.05 -10.65 -12.05
CA ARG A 99 -3.45 -10.34 -12.39
C ARG A 99 -3.93 -9.18 -11.53
N GLY A 100 -4.44 -8.13 -12.16
CA GLY A 100 -5.14 -7.06 -11.47
C GLY A 100 -6.40 -7.58 -10.80
N LEU A 101 -6.56 -7.29 -9.51
CA LEU A 101 -7.68 -7.79 -8.72
C LEU A 101 -8.77 -6.74 -8.57
N ASP A 102 -8.38 -5.56 -8.07
CA ASP A 102 -9.32 -4.49 -7.76
C ASP A 102 -8.58 -3.14 -7.66
N ARG A 103 -9.34 -2.03 -7.76
CA ARG A 103 -8.83 -0.70 -7.42
C ARG A 103 -8.66 -0.59 -5.91
N THR A 104 -7.65 0.15 -5.48
CA THR A 104 -7.39 0.32 -4.05
C THR A 104 -8.10 1.55 -3.51
N GLN A 105 -9.23 1.36 -2.85
CA GLN A 105 -9.93 2.44 -2.15
C GLN A 105 -9.06 2.96 -0.99
N ARG A 106 -8.90 4.29 -0.92
CA ARG A 106 -8.02 4.92 0.06
C ARG A 106 -8.81 5.41 1.27
N CYS A 107 -8.22 5.16 2.44
CA CYS A 107 -8.75 5.62 3.73
C CYS A 107 -7.92 6.81 4.27
N ALA A 108 -8.32 7.35 5.40
CA ALA A 108 -7.66 8.48 6.05
C ALA A 108 -6.21 8.22 6.48
N ALA A 109 -5.71 6.99 6.41
CA ALA A 109 -4.30 6.69 6.66
C ALA A 109 -3.37 7.42 5.67
N THR A 110 -3.81 7.62 4.41
CA THR A 110 -3.04 8.36 3.40
C THR A 110 -2.89 9.85 3.69
N ASN A 111 -3.68 10.38 4.63
CA ASN A 111 -3.57 11.78 5.07
C ASN A 111 -2.34 12.04 5.96
N VAL A 112 -1.69 10.96 6.43
CA VAL A 112 -0.55 11.03 7.33
C VAL A 112 0.73 11.15 6.53
N ASP A 113 1.55 12.13 6.84
CA ASP A 113 2.90 12.27 6.30
C ASP A 113 3.80 11.17 6.86
N PRO A 114 4.46 10.35 6.01
CA PRO A 114 5.24 9.22 6.47
C PRO A 114 6.53 9.60 7.20
N GLY A 115 7.04 10.82 6.99
CA GLY A 115 8.25 11.32 7.64
C GLY A 115 7.97 11.93 9.02
N THR A 116 6.83 12.61 9.19
CA THR A 116 6.49 13.35 10.42
C THR A 116 5.40 12.69 11.26
N GLY A 117 4.61 11.79 10.68
CA GLY A 117 3.45 11.19 11.33
C GLY A 117 2.25 12.13 11.49
N GLN A 118 2.32 13.35 10.96
CA GLN A 118 1.24 14.33 11.05
C GLN A 118 0.20 14.15 9.95
N ARG A 119 -1.05 14.46 10.27
CA ARG A 119 -2.13 14.53 9.27
C ARG A 119 -2.13 15.91 8.64
N ASP A 120 -1.53 16.02 7.46
CA ASP A 120 -1.29 17.26 6.76
C ASP A 120 -2.06 17.39 5.43
N MET A 121 -2.79 16.36 5.04
CA MET A 121 -3.56 16.28 3.79
C MET A 121 -4.92 15.63 4.01
N ALA A 122 -5.78 15.71 2.97
CA ALA A 122 -7.09 15.04 2.90
C ALA A 122 -7.23 14.27 1.59
N ILE A 123 -6.31 13.30 1.34
CA ILE A 123 -6.18 12.62 0.04
C ILE A 123 -7.48 11.96 -0.44
N PRO A 124 -8.22 11.16 0.37
CA PRO A 124 -9.48 10.58 -0.09
C PRO A 124 -10.49 11.64 -0.53
N ALA A 125 -10.58 12.76 0.19
CA ALA A 125 -11.50 13.84 -0.16
C ALA A 125 -11.08 14.58 -1.44
N ILE A 126 -9.77 14.70 -1.71
CA ILE A 126 -9.27 15.27 -2.97
C ILE A 126 -9.64 14.34 -4.14
N LEU A 127 -9.40 13.03 -4.02
CA LEU A 127 -9.76 12.02 -5.02
C LEU A 127 -11.26 12.06 -5.32
N GLU A 128 -12.09 11.99 -4.29
CA GLU A 128 -13.56 12.01 -4.41
C GLU A 128 -14.06 13.28 -5.11
N ARG A 129 -13.57 14.45 -4.69
CA ARG A 129 -13.97 15.73 -5.28
C ARG A 129 -13.54 15.86 -6.75
N THR A 130 -12.37 15.33 -7.12
CA THR A 130 -11.79 15.54 -8.45
C THR A 130 -12.23 14.49 -9.46
N TRP A 131 -12.35 13.21 -9.03
CA TRP A 131 -12.63 12.08 -9.92
C TRP A 131 -13.88 11.28 -9.55
N GLY A 132 -14.58 11.64 -8.46
CA GLY A 132 -15.82 10.96 -8.03
C GLY A 132 -15.60 9.60 -7.35
N HIS A 133 -14.36 9.30 -6.96
CA HIS A 133 -14.01 8.08 -6.22
C HIS A 133 -12.77 8.32 -5.34
N ALA A 134 -12.60 7.48 -4.32
CA ALA A 134 -11.42 7.52 -3.45
C ALA A 134 -10.37 6.46 -3.80
N ASP A 135 -10.34 5.96 -5.04
CA ASP A 135 -9.41 4.91 -5.46
C ASP A 135 -8.07 5.49 -5.92
N PHE A 136 -6.97 4.81 -5.55
CA PHE A 136 -5.63 5.16 -6.01
C PHE A 136 -4.72 3.94 -5.99
N GLY A 137 -4.22 3.54 -7.18
CA GLY A 137 -3.50 2.29 -7.39
C GLY A 137 -4.43 1.07 -7.44
N ILE A 138 -3.84 -0.10 -7.64
CA ILE A 138 -4.55 -1.37 -7.73
C ILE A 138 -3.90 -2.45 -6.86
N TYR A 139 -4.69 -3.44 -6.48
CA TYR A 139 -4.19 -4.71 -6.00
C TYR A 139 -3.97 -5.68 -7.16
N ALA A 140 -2.88 -6.44 -7.10
CA ALA A 140 -2.59 -7.48 -8.07
C ALA A 140 -2.11 -8.76 -7.37
N SER A 141 -2.56 -9.93 -7.83
CA SER A 141 -2.05 -11.22 -7.38
C SER A 141 -0.93 -11.72 -8.28
N VAL A 142 -0.03 -12.51 -7.73
CA VAL A 142 1.02 -13.20 -8.49
C VAL A 142 0.44 -14.49 -9.07
N ILE A 143 0.43 -14.60 -10.41
CA ILE A 143 0.03 -15.83 -11.12
C ILE A 143 1.24 -16.74 -11.32
N THR A 144 2.35 -16.15 -11.76
CA THR A 144 3.63 -16.86 -11.93
C THR A 144 4.72 -16.05 -11.26
N GLU A 145 5.45 -16.72 -10.41
CA GLU A 145 6.58 -16.11 -9.70
C GLU A 145 7.69 -15.72 -10.69
N GLY A 146 8.39 -14.65 -10.39
CA GLY A 146 9.50 -14.14 -11.18
C GLY A 146 10.25 -13.03 -10.46
N THR A 147 11.44 -12.74 -10.92
CA THR A 147 12.22 -11.61 -10.43
C THR A 147 11.74 -10.31 -11.04
N VAL A 148 11.65 -9.27 -10.22
CA VAL A 148 11.33 -7.91 -10.62
C VAL A 148 12.42 -6.99 -10.11
N ALA A 149 12.94 -6.14 -10.99
CA ALA A 149 13.95 -5.15 -10.68
C ALA A 149 13.53 -3.76 -11.15
N VAL A 150 14.17 -2.73 -10.62
CA VAL A 150 13.97 -1.35 -11.08
C VAL A 150 14.43 -1.24 -12.54
N GLY A 151 13.57 -0.71 -13.40
CA GLY A 151 13.80 -0.58 -14.83
C GLY A 151 13.23 -1.72 -15.67
N ASP A 152 12.65 -2.75 -15.06
CA ASP A 152 11.95 -3.82 -15.79
C ASP A 152 10.71 -3.29 -16.51
N ALA A 153 10.43 -3.87 -17.68
CA ALA A 153 9.24 -3.56 -18.47
C ALA A 153 7.96 -4.05 -17.79
N LEU A 154 6.88 -3.31 -18.06
CA LEU A 154 5.51 -3.68 -17.74
C LEU A 154 4.75 -3.85 -19.07
N GLU A 155 4.16 -5.04 -19.31
CA GLU A 155 3.49 -5.44 -20.56
C GLU A 155 2.14 -6.12 -20.31
#